data_4b7d2060be3988a849113f950f5eb653
#
_entry.id   4b7d2060be3988a849113f950f5eb653
#
_cell.length_a   1.000
_cell.length_b   1.000
_cell.length_c   1.000
_cell.angle_alpha   90.00
_cell.angle_beta   90.00
_cell.angle_gamma   90.00
#
_symmetry.space_group_name_H-M   'P 1'
#
loop_
_entity.id
_entity.type
_entity.pdbx_description
1 polymer ?
#
loop_
_entity_poly.entity_id
_entity_poly.type
_entity_poly.pdbx_seq_one_letter_code
_entity_poly.pdbx_strand_id
1 'polypeptide(L)'
;MKAFDFSLPDQNGEVHKLSDYRGQFVVLYFYPKDETPGCTIEACSFRDNQEKFRKHGIVVLGVSKDTVLSHKKFAQKHNLRFTIFSDVEKKVIKKYKAWGVSALRKTYLIDKEGNIVKVYDKVNPLTHAEEIFKDVNTLPE
;
A
#
# COMPACT_ATOMS: atom_id res chain seq x y z
N MET A 1 -4.30 -3.82 17.36
CA MET A 1 -4.28 -2.36 17.37
C MET A 1 -5.00 -1.82 16.13
N LYS A 2 -5.85 -0.86 16.30
CA LYS A 2 -6.58 -0.26 15.18
C LYS A 2 -5.65 0.52 14.26
N ALA A 3 -5.84 0.36 12.95
CA ALA A 3 -5.18 1.20 11.97
C ALA A 3 -5.70 2.64 12.08
N PHE A 4 -4.81 3.61 11.91
CA PHE A 4 -5.19 5.02 11.88
C PHE A 4 -5.92 5.32 10.58
N ASP A 5 -7.13 5.89 10.66
CA ASP A 5 -7.85 6.31 9.47
C ASP A 5 -7.20 7.55 8.85
N PHE A 6 -7.41 7.74 7.57
CA PHE A 6 -6.91 8.91 6.85
C PHE A 6 -7.77 9.16 5.62
N SER A 7 -7.59 10.35 5.05
CA SER A 7 -8.26 10.75 3.82
C SER A 7 -7.20 11.34 2.90
N LEU A 8 -6.96 10.70 1.77
CA LEU A 8 -5.92 11.10 0.82
C LEU A 8 -6.42 10.97 -0.63
N PRO A 9 -5.88 11.78 -1.55
CA PRO A 9 -6.20 11.62 -2.97
C PRO A 9 -5.43 10.46 -3.60
N ASP A 10 -6.08 9.76 -4.52
CA ASP A 10 -5.46 8.72 -5.33
C ASP A 10 -4.78 9.29 -6.58
N GLN A 11 -4.33 8.43 -7.48
CA GLN A 11 -3.64 8.84 -8.72
C GLN A 11 -4.55 9.59 -9.71
N ASN A 12 -5.85 9.59 -9.49
CA ASN A 12 -6.81 10.34 -10.29
C ASN A 12 -7.32 11.59 -9.57
N GLY A 13 -6.81 11.87 -8.38
CA GLY A 13 -7.24 13.00 -7.57
C GLY A 13 -8.50 12.76 -6.76
N GLU A 14 -9.05 11.56 -6.79
CA GLU A 14 -10.22 11.20 -5.99
C GLU A 14 -9.81 10.88 -4.56
N VAL A 15 -10.52 11.46 -3.59
CA VAL A 15 -10.19 11.28 -2.17
C VAL A 15 -10.91 10.06 -1.63
N HIS A 16 -10.15 9.19 -0.96
CA HIS A 16 -10.68 8.00 -0.28
C HIS A 16 -10.24 8.01 1.17
N LYS A 17 -10.99 7.32 2.01
CA LYS A 17 -10.62 7.05 3.40
C LYS A 17 -10.17 5.61 3.52
N LEU A 18 -9.22 5.35 4.41
CA LEU A 18 -8.84 3.97 4.71
C LEU A 18 -10.05 3.16 5.17
N SER A 19 -10.93 3.76 5.96
CA SER A 19 -12.15 3.10 6.46
C SER A 19 -13.13 2.68 5.36
N ASP A 20 -13.00 3.22 4.15
CA ASP A 20 -13.85 2.81 3.01
C ASP A 20 -13.60 1.35 2.62
N TYR A 21 -12.49 0.77 3.05
CA TYR A 21 -12.09 -0.59 2.69
C TYR A 21 -12.37 -1.63 3.78
N ARG A 22 -13.19 -1.29 4.78
CA ARG A 22 -13.63 -2.27 5.79
C ARG A 22 -14.36 -3.43 5.11
N GLY A 23 -14.18 -4.63 5.64
CA GLY A 23 -14.73 -5.84 5.06
C GLY A 23 -13.76 -6.57 4.15
N GLN A 24 -12.60 -5.98 3.88
CA GLN A 24 -11.52 -6.58 3.10
C GLN A 24 -10.23 -6.55 3.90
N PHE A 25 -9.32 -7.49 3.61
CA PHE A 25 -7.94 -7.34 4.07
C PHE A 25 -7.29 -6.22 3.27
N VAL A 26 -6.53 -5.36 3.94
CA VAL A 26 -5.84 -4.23 3.30
C VAL A 26 -4.33 -4.43 3.45
N VAL A 27 -3.64 -4.41 2.32
CA VAL A 27 -2.18 -4.30 2.28
C VAL A 27 -1.88 -2.82 2.07
N LEU A 28 -1.52 -2.13 3.16
CA LEU A 28 -1.18 -0.72 3.12
C LEU A 28 0.34 -0.61 3.10
N TYR A 29 0.91 -0.32 1.93
CA TYR A 29 2.35 -0.26 1.81
C TYR A 29 2.85 1.15 1.54
N PHE A 30 3.87 1.54 2.29
CA PHE A 30 4.56 2.81 2.15
C PHE A 30 5.85 2.57 1.38
N TYR A 31 6.14 3.43 0.42
CA TYR A 31 7.35 3.32 -0.38
C TYR A 31 7.98 4.70 -0.60
N PRO A 32 9.30 4.74 -0.83
CA PRO A 32 10.03 6.02 -0.85
C PRO A 32 9.65 6.96 -1.99
N LYS A 33 9.56 6.47 -3.23
CA LYS A 33 9.36 7.37 -4.36
C LYS A 33 9.00 6.62 -5.64
N ASP A 34 8.06 7.18 -6.43
CA ASP A 34 7.74 6.69 -7.77
C ASP A 34 8.99 6.63 -8.65
N GLU A 35 9.00 5.70 -9.58
CA GLU A 35 10.03 5.54 -10.60
C GLU A 35 11.43 5.18 -10.08
N THR A 36 11.58 4.85 -8.81
CA THR A 36 12.83 4.26 -8.31
C THR A 36 12.81 2.76 -8.56
N PRO A 37 13.99 2.11 -8.75
CA PRO A 37 14.03 0.68 -9.11
C PRO A 37 13.30 -0.23 -8.13
N GLY A 38 13.55 -0.09 -6.84
CA GLY A 38 12.91 -0.93 -5.82
C GLY A 38 11.40 -0.72 -5.74
N CYS A 39 10.96 0.53 -5.82
CA CYS A 39 9.53 0.86 -5.77
C CYS A 39 8.80 0.38 -7.02
N THR A 40 9.45 0.46 -8.17
CA THR A 40 8.90 -0.06 -9.43
C THR A 40 8.74 -1.58 -9.37
N ILE A 41 9.76 -2.30 -8.88
CA ILE A 41 9.70 -3.76 -8.73
C ILE A 41 8.56 -4.15 -7.78
N GLU A 42 8.44 -3.46 -6.65
CA GLU A 42 7.39 -3.74 -5.67
C GLU A 42 6.00 -3.50 -6.27
N ALA A 43 5.79 -2.36 -6.92
CA ALA A 43 4.51 -2.02 -7.55
C ALA A 43 4.14 -3.03 -8.64
N CYS A 44 5.09 -3.41 -9.47
CA CYS A 44 4.85 -4.40 -10.53
C CYS A 44 4.55 -5.79 -9.96
N SER A 45 5.18 -6.16 -8.85
CA SER A 45 4.89 -7.42 -8.17
C SER A 45 3.44 -7.44 -7.64
N PHE A 46 3.00 -6.35 -7.02
CA PHE A 46 1.60 -6.23 -6.60
C PHE A 46 0.64 -6.24 -7.79
N ARG A 47 0.98 -5.54 -8.87
CA ARG A 47 0.19 -5.53 -10.10
C ARG A 47 0.00 -6.95 -10.63
N ASP A 48 1.07 -7.72 -10.71
CA ASP A 48 1.05 -9.08 -11.27
C ASP A 48 0.25 -10.05 -10.40
N ASN A 49 0.09 -9.75 -9.11
CA ASN A 49 -0.68 -10.55 -8.16
C ASN A 49 -2.07 -9.97 -7.86
N GLN A 50 -2.46 -8.89 -8.53
CA GLN A 50 -3.69 -8.15 -8.23
C GLN A 50 -4.94 -9.04 -8.31
N GLU A 51 -5.06 -9.83 -9.36
CA GLU A 51 -6.22 -10.70 -9.55
C GLU A 51 -6.31 -11.76 -8.45
N LYS A 52 -5.18 -12.33 -8.09
CA LYS A 52 -5.08 -13.31 -7.00
C LYS A 52 -5.51 -12.69 -5.67
N PHE A 53 -5.04 -11.50 -5.37
CA PHE A 53 -5.40 -10.78 -4.15
C PHE A 53 -6.90 -10.46 -4.13
N ARG A 54 -7.42 -9.94 -5.25
CA ARG A 54 -8.83 -9.59 -5.36
C ARG A 54 -9.75 -10.79 -5.08
N LYS A 55 -9.42 -11.95 -5.63
CA LYS A 55 -10.17 -13.18 -5.42
C LYS A 55 -10.22 -13.61 -3.95
N HIS A 56 -9.21 -13.21 -3.17
CA HIS A 56 -9.13 -13.56 -1.75
C HIS A 56 -9.55 -12.42 -0.82
N GLY A 57 -10.22 -11.40 -1.37
CA GLY A 57 -10.72 -10.28 -0.57
C GLY A 57 -9.61 -9.39 -0.01
N ILE A 58 -8.49 -9.27 -0.73
CA ILE A 58 -7.34 -8.45 -0.33
C ILE A 58 -7.23 -7.26 -1.28
N VAL A 59 -7.19 -6.04 -0.73
CA VAL A 59 -6.96 -4.83 -1.50
C VAL A 59 -5.57 -4.28 -1.20
N VAL A 60 -4.88 -3.80 -2.23
CA VAL A 60 -3.55 -3.19 -2.12
C VAL A 60 -3.69 -1.68 -2.22
N LEU A 61 -3.15 -0.96 -1.25
CA LEU A 61 -3.12 0.49 -1.21
C LEU A 61 -1.67 0.93 -0.99
N GLY A 62 -1.14 1.70 -1.94
CA GLY A 62 0.20 2.26 -1.80
C GLY A 62 0.14 3.70 -1.32
N VAL A 63 1.17 4.15 -0.61
CA VAL A 63 1.28 5.53 -0.14
C VAL A 63 2.72 6.00 -0.31
N SER A 64 2.90 7.16 -0.90
CA SER A 64 4.18 7.87 -0.90
C SER A 64 3.96 9.37 -0.85
N LYS A 65 5.05 10.13 -0.74
CA LYS A 65 5.00 11.59 -0.71
C LYS A 65 4.89 12.23 -2.09
N ASP A 66 4.88 11.43 -3.14
CA ASP A 66 4.79 11.93 -4.51
C ASP A 66 3.45 12.59 -4.77
N THR A 67 3.40 13.49 -5.76
CA THR A 67 2.18 14.20 -6.12
C THR A 67 1.19 13.29 -6.86
N VAL A 68 -0.06 13.73 -6.92
CA VAL A 68 -1.09 13.03 -7.71
C VAL A 68 -0.64 12.87 -9.16
N LEU A 69 -0.05 13.92 -9.75
CA LEU A 69 0.43 13.85 -11.13
C LEU A 69 1.53 12.82 -11.32
N SER A 70 2.48 12.75 -10.38
CA SER A 70 3.54 11.73 -10.39
C SER A 70 2.95 10.33 -10.34
N HIS A 71 2.01 10.10 -9.42
CA HIS A 71 1.32 8.81 -9.29
C HIS A 71 0.56 8.43 -10.56
N LYS A 72 -0.11 9.40 -11.18
CA LYS A 72 -0.84 9.13 -12.42
C LYS A 72 0.10 8.65 -13.52
N LYS A 73 1.24 9.32 -13.69
CA LYS A 73 2.24 8.93 -14.68
C LYS A 73 2.83 7.56 -14.37
N PHE A 74 3.15 7.31 -13.10
CA PHE A 74 3.70 6.05 -12.64
C PHE A 74 2.72 4.90 -12.89
N ALA A 75 1.45 5.08 -12.51
CA ALA A 75 0.41 4.08 -12.71
C ALA A 75 0.17 3.79 -14.20
N GLN A 76 0.16 4.81 -15.03
CA GLN A 76 -0.02 4.64 -16.48
C GLN A 76 1.17 3.91 -17.11
N LYS A 77 2.38 4.32 -16.76
CA LYS A 77 3.60 3.73 -17.32
C LYS A 77 3.71 2.24 -17.01
N HIS A 78 3.36 1.84 -15.79
CA HIS A 78 3.50 0.46 -15.34
C HIS A 78 2.18 -0.30 -15.30
N ASN A 79 1.11 0.29 -15.82
CA ASN A 79 -0.22 -0.32 -15.89
C ASN A 79 -0.70 -0.82 -14.51
N LEU A 80 -0.53 0.02 -13.49
CA LEU A 80 -0.97 -0.28 -12.14
C LEU A 80 -2.49 -0.06 -12.05
N ARG A 81 -3.22 -1.04 -11.51
CA ARG A 81 -4.68 -0.99 -11.40
C ARG A 81 -5.15 -0.90 -9.95
N PHE A 82 -4.23 -0.80 -9.02
CA PHE A 82 -4.58 -0.59 -7.62
C PHE A 82 -4.35 0.88 -7.25
N THR A 83 -4.93 1.29 -6.13
CA THR A 83 -4.85 2.68 -5.67
C THR A 83 -3.51 3.00 -5.06
N ILE A 84 -2.93 4.13 -5.46
CA ILE A 84 -1.75 4.70 -4.80
C ILE A 84 -2.10 6.11 -4.34
N PHE A 85 -1.91 6.36 -3.04
CA PHE A 85 -2.27 7.62 -2.40
C PHE A 85 -1.10 8.59 -2.36
N SER A 86 -1.42 9.88 -2.54
CA SER A 86 -0.45 10.96 -2.47
C SER A 86 -0.53 11.63 -1.10
N ASP A 87 0.57 11.55 -0.33
CA ASP A 87 0.69 12.18 0.99
C ASP A 87 1.83 13.19 0.97
N VAL A 88 1.65 14.27 0.20
CA VAL A 88 2.67 15.29 -0.05
C VAL A 88 3.18 15.90 1.26
N GLU A 89 2.29 16.12 2.23
CA GLU A 89 2.65 16.70 3.52
C GLU A 89 3.28 15.68 4.49
N LYS A 90 3.30 14.41 4.14
CA LYS A 90 3.89 13.32 4.93
C LYS A 90 3.22 13.09 6.29
N LYS A 91 2.00 13.59 6.49
CA LYS A 91 1.28 13.43 7.76
C LYS A 91 0.92 11.99 8.05
N VAL A 92 0.39 11.28 7.06
CA VAL A 92 0.02 9.87 7.18
C VAL A 92 1.27 9.00 7.26
N ILE A 93 2.25 9.28 6.41
CA ILE A 93 3.54 8.57 6.40
C ILE A 93 4.19 8.60 7.80
N LYS A 94 4.23 9.78 8.41
CA LYS A 94 4.81 9.95 9.75
C LYS A 94 3.97 9.26 10.82
N LYS A 95 2.66 9.32 10.71
CA LYS A 95 1.75 8.68 11.67
C LYS A 95 1.93 7.17 11.69
N TYR A 96 2.20 6.57 10.53
CA TYR A 96 2.48 5.15 10.42
C TYR A 96 3.96 4.82 10.61
N LYS A 97 4.77 5.78 11.05
CA LYS A 97 6.20 5.59 11.33
C LYS A 97 7.00 5.12 10.11
N ALA A 98 6.57 5.52 8.93
CA ALA A 98 7.26 5.21 7.67
C ALA A 98 8.18 6.34 7.24
N TRP A 99 8.62 7.18 8.19
CA TRP A 99 9.54 8.27 7.98
C TRP A 99 10.60 8.26 9.09
N GLY A 100 11.87 8.15 8.70
CA GLY A 100 13.01 8.26 9.60
C GLY A 100 13.85 9.46 9.20
N VAL A 101 15.10 9.21 8.78
CA VAL A 101 15.93 10.24 8.14
C VAL A 101 15.32 10.61 6.78
N SER A 102 14.70 9.65 6.14
CA SER A 102 13.99 9.81 4.87
C SER A 102 12.81 8.83 4.84
N ALA A 103 12.11 8.76 3.70
CA ALA A 103 11.00 7.82 3.52
C ALA A 103 11.48 6.37 3.65
N LEU A 104 10.72 5.57 4.37
CA LEU A 104 11.00 4.16 4.62
C LEU A 104 10.05 3.27 3.83
N ARG A 105 10.53 2.07 3.48
CA ARG A 105 9.68 1.03 2.90
C ARG A 105 9.10 0.21 4.05
N LYS A 106 7.77 0.22 4.17
CA LYS A 106 7.08 -0.41 5.28
C LYS A 106 5.68 -0.83 4.86
N THR A 107 5.23 -1.98 5.31
CA THR A 107 3.89 -2.47 4.96
C THR A 107 3.12 -2.88 6.21
N TYR A 108 1.84 -2.55 6.23
CA TYR A 108 0.90 -2.95 7.28
C TYR A 108 -0.17 -3.85 6.67
N LEU A 109 -0.37 -5.02 7.27
CA LEU A 109 -1.48 -5.89 6.92
C LEU A 109 -2.63 -5.61 7.89
N ILE A 110 -3.77 -5.22 7.36
CA ILE A 110 -4.94 -4.79 8.13
C ILE A 110 -6.08 -5.77 7.86
N ASP A 111 -6.75 -6.23 8.91
CA ASP A 111 -7.84 -7.19 8.76
C ASP A 111 -9.15 -6.52 8.34
N LYS A 112 -10.20 -7.32 8.19
CA LYS A 112 -11.52 -6.85 7.72
C LYS A 112 -12.17 -5.85 8.66
N GLU A 113 -11.77 -5.84 9.94
CA GLU A 113 -12.32 -4.96 10.97
C GLU A 113 -11.46 -3.72 11.19
N GLY A 114 -10.36 -3.57 10.44
CA GLY A 114 -9.48 -2.42 10.53
C GLY A 114 -8.39 -2.53 11.58
N ASN A 115 -8.07 -3.73 12.02
CA ASN A 115 -6.99 -3.95 12.97
C ASN A 115 -5.70 -4.31 12.24
N ILE A 116 -4.57 -3.75 12.68
CA ILE A 116 -3.25 -4.12 12.16
C ILE A 116 -2.90 -5.49 12.74
N VAL A 117 -2.73 -6.47 11.85
CA VAL A 117 -2.41 -7.84 12.26
C VAL A 117 -0.96 -8.21 11.99
N LYS A 118 -0.28 -7.46 11.14
CA LYS A 118 1.15 -7.66 10.88
C LYS A 118 1.80 -6.40 10.35
N VAL A 119 3.08 -6.19 10.70
CA VAL A 119 3.89 -5.08 10.23
C VAL A 119 5.15 -5.66 9.57
N TYR A 120 5.46 -5.19 8.38
CA TYR A 120 6.65 -5.59 7.62
C TYR A 120 7.62 -4.42 7.59
N ASP A 121 8.65 -4.47 8.44
CA ASP A 121 9.70 -3.44 8.50
C ASP A 121 10.82 -3.69 7.51
N LYS A 122 11.01 -4.95 7.11
CA LYS A 122 12.01 -5.35 6.12
C LYS A 122 11.28 -5.97 4.94
N VAL A 123 11.32 -5.27 3.82
CA VAL A 123 10.58 -5.66 2.62
C VAL A 123 11.55 -5.96 1.49
N ASN A 124 11.43 -7.16 0.92
CA ASN A 124 12.09 -7.48 -0.35
C ASN A 124 11.08 -7.20 -1.47
N PRO A 125 11.29 -6.15 -2.28
CA PRO A 125 10.31 -5.77 -3.31
C PRO A 125 9.94 -6.90 -4.27
N LEU A 126 10.84 -7.81 -4.53
CA LEU A 126 10.64 -8.88 -5.49
C LEU A 126 9.70 -9.98 -4.97
N THR A 127 9.75 -10.29 -3.67
CA THR A 127 9.03 -11.43 -3.09
C THR A 127 7.92 -11.04 -2.12
N HIS A 128 7.75 -9.75 -1.87
CA HIS A 128 6.84 -9.25 -0.82
C HIS A 128 5.37 -9.62 -1.06
N ALA A 129 4.90 -9.51 -2.30
CA ALA A 129 3.51 -9.84 -2.62
C ALA A 129 3.17 -11.29 -2.28
N GLU A 130 4.06 -12.23 -2.60
CA GLU A 130 3.86 -13.64 -2.27
C GLU A 130 3.91 -13.90 -0.77
N GLU A 131 4.80 -13.23 -0.08
CA GLU A 131 4.92 -13.30 1.39
C GLU A 131 3.61 -12.88 2.05
N ILE A 132 3.04 -11.76 1.63
CA ILE A 132 1.78 -11.25 2.17
C ILE A 132 0.65 -12.24 1.89
N PHE A 133 0.55 -12.74 0.68
CA PHE A 133 -0.49 -13.68 0.30
C PHE A 133 -0.45 -14.93 1.18
N LYS A 134 0.74 -15.47 1.39
CA LYS A 134 0.95 -16.61 2.27
C LYS A 134 0.51 -16.29 3.71
N ASP A 135 0.88 -15.12 4.21
CA ASP A 135 0.54 -14.72 5.58
C ASP A 135 -0.97 -14.56 5.76
N VAL A 136 -1.67 -13.98 4.79
CA VAL A 136 -3.13 -13.83 4.86
C VAL A 136 -3.80 -15.20 4.92
N ASN A 137 -3.33 -16.16 4.14
CA ASN A 137 -3.91 -17.51 4.11
C ASN A 137 -3.71 -18.30 5.42
N THR A 138 -2.79 -17.87 6.27
CA THR A 138 -2.56 -18.51 7.57
C THR A 138 -3.30 -17.84 8.72
N LEU A 139 -3.97 -16.71 8.45
CA LEU A 139 -4.74 -16.02 9.49
C LEU A 139 -6.06 -16.75 9.77
N PRO A 140 -6.52 -16.79 11.04
CA PRO A 140 -7.84 -17.30 11.35
C PRO A 140 -8.90 -16.37 10.76
N GLU A 141 -9.99 -16.97 10.30
CA GLU A 141 -11.12 -16.22 9.78
C GLU A 141 -11.95 -15.57 10.89
#